data_baa17992fee8a19a8642aba7bfa955fd
#
_entry.id   baa17992fee8a19a8642aba7bfa955fd
#
_cell.length_a   1.000
_cell.length_b   1.000
_cell.length_c   1.000
_cell.angle_alpha   90.00
_cell.angle_beta   90.00
_cell.angle_gamma   90.00
#
_symmetry.space_group_name_H-M   'P 1'
#
loop_
_entity.id
_entity.type
_entity.pdbx_description
1 polymer ?
#
loop_
_entity_poly.entity_id
_entity_poly.type
_entity_poly.pdbx_seq_one_letter_code
_entity_poly.pdbx_strand_id
1 'polypeptide(L)'
;VPEATSAMRTELNEFTDLTPQTAPAASRPLMEATSRRLGFLPSAVARLAASPRTLESFTRMSAAFEDTTLDPLARETVILAVATRNDCRVCVQMHTRKLSALGAGEELVEALRDGRRLPDERLEAVRVFTHGVLDRAGDVDREVLDTFLGYGHTLEQALEVVLGIGVYTLSTLANRLTGAPVDPQMEPRA
;
A
#
# COMPACT_ATOMS: atom_id res chain seq x y z
N VAL A 1 12.76 -24.23 -4.13
CA VAL A 1 11.30 -24.41 -4.07
C VAL A 1 10.78 -24.17 -5.47
N PRO A 2 10.06 -25.11 -6.14
CA PRO A 2 9.59 -24.89 -7.50
C PRO A 2 8.55 -23.79 -7.55
N GLU A 3 8.69 -22.89 -8.53
CA GLU A 3 7.71 -21.83 -8.86
C GLU A 3 6.37 -22.48 -9.21
N ALA A 4 5.45 -22.49 -8.25
CA ALA A 4 4.05 -22.77 -8.55
C ALA A 4 3.53 -21.62 -9.44
N THR A 5 3.19 -21.92 -10.68
CA THR A 5 2.66 -20.98 -11.66
C THR A 5 1.45 -20.24 -11.08
N SER A 6 1.30 -18.94 -11.43
CA SER A 6 0.21 -18.04 -10.99
C SER A 6 -1.20 -18.63 -11.13
N ALA A 7 -1.41 -19.51 -12.12
CA ALA A 7 -2.66 -20.24 -12.34
C ALA A 7 -2.97 -21.25 -11.23
N MET A 8 -1.98 -21.98 -10.71
CA MET A 8 -2.19 -22.95 -9.61
C MET A 8 -2.56 -22.29 -8.28
N ARG A 9 -2.17 -21.01 -8.06
CA ARG A 9 -2.55 -20.28 -6.85
C ARG A 9 -4.01 -19.84 -6.85
N THR A 10 -4.60 -19.62 -8.02
CA THR A 10 -6.02 -19.20 -8.14
C THR A 10 -6.97 -20.34 -7.77
N GLU A 11 -6.59 -21.61 -8.03
CA GLU A 11 -7.43 -22.78 -7.75
C GLU A 11 -7.49 -23.17 -6.26
N LEU A 12 -6.55 -22.67 -5.43
CA LEU A 12 -6.48 -22.95 -3.99
C LEU A 12 -7.02 -21.83 -3.12
N ASN A 13 -7.54 -20.74 -3.72
CA ASN A 13 -7.95 -19.59 -2.95
C ASN A 13 -9.47 -19.63 -2.66
N GLU A 14 -9.82 -19.92 -1.41
CA GLU A 14 -11.20 -19.92 -0.93
C GLU A 14 -11.79 -18.52 -0.75
N PHE A 15 -10.97 -17.46 -0.85
CA PHE A 15 -11.44 -16.09 -0.74
C PHE A 15 -12.10 -15.65 -2.04
N THR A 16 -13.36 -15.22 -1.94
CA THR A 16 -14.14 -14.67 -3.04
C THR A 16 -14.49 -13.21 -2.76
N ASP A 17 -14.83 -12.46 -3.79
CA ASP A 17 -15.32 -11.10 -3.64
C ASP A 17 -16.69 -11.12 -2.97
N LEU A 18 -16.76 -10.58 -1.76
CA LEU A 18 -18.03 -10.44 -1.04
C LEU A 18 -18.77 -9.21 -1.52
N THR A 19 -20.10 -9.30 -1.55
CA THR A 19 -20.99 -8.15 -1.73
C THR A 19 -21.51 -7.68 -0.37
N PRO A 20 -22.10 -6.46 -0.26
CA PRO A 20 -22.76 -6.04 0.98
C PRO A 20 -23.82 -7.03 1.48
N GLN A 21 -24.45 -7.81 0.57
CA GLN A 21 -25.45 -8.81 0.92
C GLN A 21 -24.85 -10.09 1.48
N THR A 22 -23.67 -10.51 0.98
CA THR A 22 -23.01 -11.76 1.39
C THR A 22 -21.96 -11.56 2.49
N ALA A 23 -21.52 -10.32 2.72
CA ALA A 23 -20.54 -9.98 3.75
C ALA A 23 -21.12 -10.03 5.17
N PRO A 24 -20.27 -10.28 6.18
CA PRO A 24 -20.64 -10.09 7.58
C PRO A 24 -21.26 -8.70 7.80
N ALA A 25 -22.33 -8.63 8.60
CA ALA A 25 -23.09 -7.39 8.82
C ALA A 25 -22.21 -6.20 9.24
N ALA A 26 -21.20 -6.45 10.07
CA ALA A 26 -20.30 -5.40 10.56
C ALA A 26 -19.35 -4.83 9.48
N SER A 27 -19.13 -5.53 8.35
CA SER A 27 -18.32 -5.04 7.22
C SER A 27 -19.10 -4.15 6.25
N ARG A 28 -20.43 -4.32 6.17
CA ARG A 28 -21.28 -3.68 5.16
C ARG A 28 -21.15 -2.15 5.11
N PRO A 29 -21.20 -1.41 6.24
CA PRO A 29 -21.11 0.05 6.20
C PRO A 29 -19.81 0.56 5.56
N LEU A 30 -18.67 -0.12 5.83
CA LEU A 30 -17.38 0.26 5.26
C LEU A 30 -17.29 -0.09 3.76
N MET A 31 -17.83 -1.23 3.34
CA MET A 31 -17.92 -1.61 1.93
C MET A 31 -18.75 -0.59 1.13
N GLU A 32 -19.91 -0.23 1.65
CA GLU A 32 -20.81 0.75 1.02
C GLU A 32 -20.17 2.15 0.98
N ALA A 33 -19.53 2.59 2.06
CA ALA A 33 -18.81 3.86 2.09
C ALA A 33 -17.67 3.90 1.06
N THR A 34 -16.92 2.80 0.94
CA THR A 34 -15.85 2.68 -0.06
C THR A 34 -16.41 2.72 -1.48
N SER A 35 -17.47 1.96 -1.74
CA SER A 35 -18.13 1.94 -3.05
C SER A 35 -18.66 3.32 -3.46
N ARG A 36 -19.28 4.06 -2.53
CA ARG A 36 -19.74 5.44 -2.80
C ARG A 36 -18.59 6.39 -3.12
N ARG A 37 -17.46 6.28 -2.39
CA ARG A 37 -16.30 7.15 -2.58
C ARG A 37 -15.58 6.90 -3.90
N LEU A 38 -15.44 5.64 -4.31
CA LEU A 38 -14.65 5.24 -5.49
C LEU A 38 -15.49 5.00 -6.74
N GLY A 39 -16.82 4.93 -6.62
CA GLY A 39 -17.71 4.58 -7.71
C GLY A 39 -17.83 3.07 -7.98
N PHE A 40 -17.05 2.24 -7.28
CA PHE A 40 -17.08 0.78 -7.32
C PHE A 40 -16.53 0.20 -6.02
N LEU A 41 -16.77 -1.08 -5.76
CA LEU A 41 -16.20 -1.79 -4.63
C LEU A 41 -14.94 -2.54 -5.09
N PRO A 42 -13.72 -2.13 -4.66
CA PRO A 42 -12.51 -2.85 -5.03
C PRO A 42 -12.51 -4.28 -4.51
N SER A 43 -12.03 -5.24 -5.32
CA SER A 43 -11.90 -6.65 -4.94
C SER A 43 -11.06 -6.83 -3.67
N ALA A 44 -10.01 -6.03 -3.49
CA ALA A 44 -9.21 -6.00 -2.26
C ALA A 44 -10.06 -5.72 -1.01
N VAL A 45 -10.99 -4.77 -1.07
CA VAL A 45 -11.92 -4.43 0.03
C VAL A 45 -12.98 -5.52 0.17
N ALA A 46 -13.53 -6.01 -0.94
CA ALA A 46 -14.53 -7.07 -0.95
C ALA A 46 -14.03 -8.34 -0.26
N ARG A 47 -12.77 -8.73 -0.49
CA ARG A 47 -12.14 -9.90 0.15
C ARG A 47 -11.74 -9.64 1.60
N LEU A 48 -11.20 -8.46 1.90
CA LEU A 48 -10.86 -8.06 3.27
C LEU A 48 -12.10 -8.01 4.18
N ALA A 49 -13.28 -7.76 3.61
CA ALA A 49 -14.56 -7.73 4.31
C ALA A 49 -14.95 -9.06 4.96
N ALA A 50 -14.32 -10.18 4.60
CA ALA A 50 -14.46 -11.46 5.29
C ALA A 50 -14.10 -11.36 6.79
N SER A 51 -13.23 -10.42 7.15
CA SER A 51 -12.90 -10.09 8.53
C SER A 51 -13.29 -8.64 8.85
N PRO A 52 -14.44 -8.39 9.52
CA PRO A 52 -14.85 -7.03 9.87
C PRO A 52 -13.79 -6.26 10.67
N ARG A 53 -13.09 -6.95 11.57
CA ARG A 53 -12.04 -6.33 12.39
C ARG A 53 -10.84 -5.90 11.56
N THR A 54 -10.42 -6.74 10.61
CA THR A 54 -9.29 -6.41 9.73
C THR A 54 -9.65 -5.24 8.81
N LEU A 55 -10.85 -5.24 8.22
CA LEU A 55 -11.33 -4.15 7.37
C LEU A 55 -11.43 -2.83 8.14
N GLU A 56 -12.02 -2.86 9.36
CA GLU A 56 -12.14 -1.67 10.22
C GLU A 56 -10.77 -1.13 10.61
N SER A 57 -9.86 -2.01 11.09
CA SER A 57 -8.52 -1.61 11.51
C SER A 57 -7.73 -1.01 10.35
N PHE A 58 -7.73 -1.66 9.19
CA PHE A 58 -7.08 -1.12 8.00
C PHE A 58 -7.63 0.26 7.63
N THR A 59 -8.95 0.42 7.60
CA THR A 59 -9.58 1.69 7.23
C THR A 59 -9.19 2.81 8.18
N ARG A 60 -9.19 2.55 9.49
CA ARG A 60 -8.80 3.54 10.52
C ARG A 60 -7.31 3.89 10.46
N MET A 61 -6.45 2.89 10.34
CA MET A 61 -5.01 3.11 10.25
C MET A 61 -4.63 3.84 8.95
N SER A 62 -5.27 3.49 7.83
CA SER A 62 -5.07 4.18 6.55
C SER A 62 -5.49 5.65 6.63
N ALA A 63 -6.62 5.96 7.26
CA ALA A 63 -7.04 7.34 7.48
C ALA A 63 -6.04 8.10 8.38
N ALA A 64 -5.57 7.48 9.47
CA ALA A 64 -4.56 8.08 10.34
C ALA A 64 -3.24 8.35 9.59
N PHE A 65 -2.84 7.46 8.66
CA PHE A 65 -1.64 7.68 7.84
C PHE A 65 -1.83 8.81 6.82
N GLU A 66 -3.02 8.99 6.26
CA GLU A 66 -3.32 10.14 5.38
C GLU A 66 -3.28 11.48 6.13
N ASP A 67 -3.55 11.50 7.44
CA ASP A 67 -3.52 12.69 8.30
C ASP A 67 -2.14 13.00 8.90
N THR A 68 -1.09 12.24 8.52
CA THR A 68 0.29 12.46 9.00
C THR A 68 0.91 13.74 8.45
N THR A 69 2.03 14.15 9.05
CA THR A 69 2.80 15.34 8.64
C THR A 69 3.66 15.10 7.39
N LEU A 70 3.80 13.84 6.94
CA LEU A 70 4.42 13.51 5.67
C LEU A 70 3.64 14.14 4.52
N ASP A 71 4.33 14.76 3.57
CA ASP A 71 3.67 15.26 2.36
C ASP A 71 3.10 14.11 1.50
N PRO A 72 2.14 14.39 0.60
CA PRO A 72 1.48 13.35 -0.19
C PRO A 72 2.43 12.47 -1.00
N LEU A 73 3.51 13.02 -1.59
CA LEU A 73 4.48 12.22 -2.36
C LEU A 73 5.34 11.34 -1.46
N ALA A 74 5.72 11.83 -0.27
CA ALA A 74 6.43 11.04 0.73
C ALA A 74 5.57 9.87 1.23
N ARG A 75 4.27 10.09 1.49
CA ARG A 75 3.35 9.00 1.85
C ARG A 75 3.26 7.93 0.77
N GLU A 76 3.07 8.35 -0.49
CA GLU A 76 3.02 7.39 -1.61
C GLU A 76 4.35 6.66 -1.80
N THR A 77 5.48 7.31 -1.51
CA THR A 77 6.82 6.67 -1.52
C THR A 77 6.89 5.54 -0.50
N VAL A 78 6.45 5.76 0.74
CA VAL A 78 6.38 4.70 1.77
C VAL A 78 5.49 3.55 1.30
N ILE A 79 4.30 3.87 0.79
CA ILE A 79 3.33 2.86 0.36
C ILE A 79 3.90 2.00 -0.76
N LEU A 80 4.46 2.62 -1.79
CA LEU A 80 5.01 1.90 -2.94
C LEU A 80 6.28 1.13 -2.58
N ALA A 81 7.13 1.62 -1.69
CA ALA A 81 8.27 0.86 -1.17
C ALA A 81 7.82 -0.44 -0.49
N VAL A 82 6.76 -0.40 0.32
CA VAL A 82 6.17 -1.61 0.92
C VAL A 82 5.51 -2.49 -0.14
N ALA A 83 4.76 -1.90 -1.07
CA ALA A 83 3.99 -2.64 -2.07
C ALA A 83 4.87 -3.39 -3.08
N THR A 84 5.93 -2.76 -3.56
CA THR A 84 6.92 -3.36 -4.48
C THR A 84 7.72 -4.45 -3.78
N ARG A 85 8.21 -4.19 -2.56
CA ARG A 85 8.90 -5.19 -1.75
C ARG A 85 8.06 -6.44 -1.54
N ASN A 86 6.78 -6.27 -1.24
CA ASN A 86 5.85 -7.37 -0.98
C ASN A 86 5.23 -7.94 -2.26
N ASP A 87 5.63 -7.49 -3.46
CA ASP A 87 5.10 -7.92 -4.76
C ASP A 87 3.56 -7.87 -4.81
N CYS A 88 2.96 -6.79 -4.31
CA CYS A 88 1.50 -6.61 -4.31
C CYS A 88 1.05 -5.79 -5.51
N ARG A 89 0.68 -6.46 -6.62
CA ARG A 89 0.25 -5.81 -7.87
C ARG A 89 -0.92 -4.86 -7.67
N VAL A 90 -1.90 -5.20 -6.84
CA VAL A 90 -3.06 -4.35 -6.55
C VAL A 90 -2.63 -3.02 -5.95
N CYS A 91 -1.76 -3.06 -4.91
CA CYS A 91 -1.28 -1.85 -4.26
C CYS A 91 -0.38 -1.04 -5.20
N VAL A 92 0.53 -1.68 -5.92
CA VAL A 92 1.40 -0.99 -6.91
C VAL A 92 0.54 -0.25 -7.92
N GLN A 93 -0.45 -0.91 -8.52
CA GLN A 93 -1.31 -0.29 -9.54
C GLN A 93 -2.14 0.87 -8.98
N MET A 94 -2.76 0.67 -7.81
CA MET A 94 -3.60 1.69 -7.17
C MET A 94 -2.79 2.95 -6.82
N HIS A 95 -1.62 2.77 -6.21
CA HIS A 95 -0.81 3.89 -5.72
C HIS A 95 0.01 4.56 -6.83
N THR A 96 0.40 3.84 -7.88
CA THR A 96 0.92 4.43 -9.12
C THR A 96 -0.09 5.42 -9.72
N ARG A 97 -1.36 5.02 -9.81
CA ARG A 97 -2.42 5.91 -10.29
C ARG A 97 -2.62 7.13 -9.38
N LYS A 98 -2.55 6.94 -8.06
CA LYS A 98 -2.67 8.06 -7.10
C LYS A 98 -1.50 9.03 -7.25
N LEU A 99 -0.27 8.55 -7.43
CA LEU A 99 0.90 9.38 -7.73
C LEU A 99 0.70 10.23 -8.98
N SER A 100 0.24 9.62 -10.07
CA SER A 100 -0.05 10.36 -11.32
C SER A 100 -1.13 11.43 -11.11
N ALA A 101 -2.16 11.14 -10.32
CA ALA A 101 -3.20 12.10 -9.96
C ALA A 101 -2.69 13.26 -9.07
N LEU A 102 -1.62 13.03 -8.31
CA LEU A 102 -0.91 14.07 -7.54
C LEU A 102 0.03 14.93 -8.40
N GLY A 103 0.14 14.64 -9.70
CA GLY A 103 1.01 15.36 -10.63
C GLY A 103 2.49 14.94 -10.55
N ALA A 104 2.78 13.77 -10.00
CA ALA A 104 4.14 13.23 -9.98
C ALA A 104 4.67 13.03 -11.42
N GLY A 105 5.93 13.40 -11.66
CA GLY A 105 6.59 13.19 -12.94
C GLY A 105 6.72 11.71 -13.29
N GLU A 106 6.68 11.39 -14.58
CA GLU A 106 6.69 10.01 -15.10
C GLU A 106 7.90 9.21 -14.59
N GLU A 107 9.08 9.81 -14.58
CA GLU A 107 10.31 9.17 -14.08
C GLU A 107 10.21 8.74 -12.61
N LEU A 108 9.59 9.57 -11.75
CA LEU A 108 9.34 9.24 -10.34
C LEU A 108 8.35 8.08 -10.22
N VAL A 109 7.26 8.14 -10.99
CA VAL A 109 6.23 7.09 -11.00
C VAL A 109 6.80 5.75 -11.42
N GLU A 110 7.59 5.73 -12.50
CA GLU A 110 8.25 4.51 -12.98
C GLU A 110 9.28 3.99 -11.98
N ALA A 111 10.11 4.86 -11.41
CA ALA A 111 11.14 4.47 -10.45
C ALA A 111 10.52 3.82 -9.20
N LEU A 112 9.44 4.38 -8.67
CA LEU A 112 8.71 3.81 -7.53
C LEU A 112 8.04 2.48 -7.88
N ARG A 113 7.39 2.38 -9.05
CA ARG A 113 6.75 1.16 -9.51
C ARG A 113 7.75 0.02 -9.68
N ASP A 114 8.93 0.33 -10.20
CA ASP A 114 9.97 -0.65 -10.50
C ASP A 114 10.93 -0.89 -9.32
N GLY A 115 10.74 -0.20 -8.18
CA GLY A 115 11.59 -0.31 -6.99
C GLY A 115 13.00 0.25 -7.20
N ARG A 116 13.18 1.14 -8.17
CA ARG A 116 14.48 1.76 -8.51
C ARG A 116 14.76 2.98 -7.62
N ARG A 117 16.02 3.46 -7.63
CA ARG A 117 16.40 4.74 -7.04
C ARG A 117 15.55 5.87 -7.62
N LEU A 118 15.11 6.78 -6.75
CA LEU A 118 14.28 7.92 -7.13
C LEU A 118 15.12 9.11 -7.62
N PRO A 119 14.61 9.91 -8.57
CA PRO A 119 15.30 11.12 -9.05
C PRO A 119 15.31 12.24 -8.01
N ASP A 120 14.35 12.28 -7.10
CA ASP A 120 14.25 13.25 -6.00
C ASP A 120 14.95 12.68 -4.76
N GLU A 121 16.05 13.33 -4.32
CA GLU A 121 16.87 12.86 -3.20
C GLU A 121 16.12 12.87 -1.85
N ARG A 122 15.18 13.79 -1.67
CA ARG A 122 14.36 13.85 -0.45
C ARG A 122 13.39 12.67 -0.37
N LEU A 123 12.76 12.32 -1.48
CA LEU A 123 11.91 11.13 -1.57
C LEU A 123 12.74 9.83 -1.56
N GLU A 124 13.93 9.85 -2.14
CA GLU A 124 14.86 8.72 -2.06
C GLU A 124 15.24 8.43 -0.62
N ALA A 125 15.51 9.47 0.20
CA ALA A 125 15.77 9.29 1.63
C ALA A 125 14.60 8.62 2.36
N VAL A 126 13.33 8.96 2.00
CA VAL A 126 12.14 8.27 2.52
C VAL A 126 12.12 6.80 2.10
N ARG A 127 12.40 6.51 0.84
CA ARG A 127 12.43 5.14 0.31
C ARG A 127 13.50 4.30 1.01
N VAL A 128 14.71 4.82 1.11
CA VAL A 128 15.86 4.14 1.76
C VAL A 128 15.56 3.92 3.25
N PHE A 129 15.02 4.92 3.94
CA PHE A 129 14.64 4.79 5.34
C PHE A 129 13.54 3.72 5.52
N THR A 130 12.51 3.71 4.65
CA THR A 130 11.45 2.69 4.67
C THR A 130 12.01 1.28 4.51
N HIS A 131 12.90 1.07 3.56
CA HIS A 131 13.57 -0.23 3.38
C HIS A 131 14.46 -0.58 4.58
N GLY A 132 15.21 0.38 5.12
CA GLY A 132 16.03 0.18 6.32
C GLY A 132 15.20 -0.33 7.51
N VAL A 133 14.04 0.30 7.77
CA VAL A 133 13.10 -0.15 8.82
C VAL A 133 12.58 -1.57 8.55
N LEU A 134 12.21 -1.87 7.30
CA LEU A 134 11.68 -3.20 6.93
C LEU A 134 12.73 -4.30 7.00
N ASP A 135 13.96 -4.03 6.54
CA ASP A 135 15.02 -5.03 6.42
C ASP A 135 15.62 -5.40 7.77
N ARG A 136 15.58 -4.46 8.71
CA ARG A 136 16.20 -4.60 10.03
C ARG A 136 15.18 -4.63 11.18
N ALA A 137 13.90 -4.81 10.86
CA ALA A 137 12.83 -4.86 11.86
C ALA A 137 12.85 -3.64 12.83
N GLY A 138 13.15 -2.45 12.30
CA GLY A 138 13.21 -1.19 13.05
C GLY A 138 14.59 -0.80 13.60
N ASP A 139 15.56 -1.72 13.64
CA ASP A 139 16.95 -1.43 14.05
C ASP A 139 17.75 -0.80 12.90
N VAL A 140 17.37 0.42 12.56
CA VAL A 140 17.91 1.16 11.42
C VAL A 140 19.32 1.67 11.73
N ASP A 141 20.23 1.58 10.76
CA ASP A 141 21.58 2.15 10.89
C ASP A 141 21.51 3.66 11.11
N ARG A 142 22.38 4.16 11.97
CA ARG A 142 22.44 5.58 12.33
C ARG A 142 22.60 6.48 11.10
N GLU A 143 23.41 6.07 10.13
CA GLU A 143 23.64 6.80 8.89
C GLU A 143 22.35 6.94 8.05
N VAL A 144 21.51 5.92 8.01
CA VAL A 144 20.22 5.95 7.29
C VAL A 144 19.26 6.94 7.95
N LEU A 145 19.17 6.93 9.29
CA LEU A 145 18.37 7.90 10.02
C LEU A 145 18.91 9.33 9.85
N ASP A 146 20.22 9.53 9.97
CA ASP A 146 20.84 10.85 9.83
C ASP A 146 20.66 11.39 8.40
N THR A 147 20.69 10.53 7.38
CA THR A 147 20.39 10.91 5.99
C THR A 147 18.94 11.36 5.85
N PHE A 148 17.98 10.59 6.39
CA PHE A 148 16.55 10.94 6.37
C PHE A 148 16.30 12.31 7.02
N LEU A 149 16.88 12.56 8.20
CA LEU A 149 16.77 13.85 8.90
C LEU A 149 17.50 14.97 8.13
N GLY A 150 18.64 14.68 7.51
CA GLY A 150 19.43 15.63 6.72
C GLY A 150 18.71 16.17 5.50
N TYR A 151 17.76 15.42 4.93
CA TYR A 151 16.86 15.88 3.86
C TYR A 151 15.62 16.63 4.38
N GLY A 152 15.60 17.05 5.64
CA GLY A 152 14.57 17.91 6.23
C GLY A 152 13.37 17.16 6.77
N HIS A 153 13.44 15.84 6.91
CA HIS A 153 12.42 15.07 7.62
C HIS A 153 12.62 15.17 9.14
N THR A 154 11.57 14.85 9.91
CA THR A 154 11.58 14.95 11.37
C THR A 154 11.55 13.57 12.03
N LEU A 155 11.82 13.53 13.35
CA LEU A 155 11.65 12.30 14.14
C LEU A 155 10.18 11.84 14.20
N GLU A 156 9.23 12.80 14.18
CA GLU A 156 7.80 12.52 14.06
C GLU A 156 7.53 11.78 12.75
N GLN A 157 8.02 12.30 11.63
CA GLN A 157 7.88 11.66 10.32
C GLN A 157 8.55 10.28 10.23
N ALA A 158 9.65 10.06 10.95
CA ALA A 158 10.25 8.73 11.05
C ALA A 158 9.29 7.71 11.69
N LEU A 159 8.55 8.10 12.74
CA LEU A 159 7.50 7.26 13.33
C LEU A 159 6.27 7.12 12.43
N GLU A 160 5.94 8.15 11.66
CA GLU A 160 4.86 8.10 10.66
C GLU A 160 5.20 7.15 9.50
N VAL A 161 6.47 7.04 9.10
CA VAL A 161 6.93 6.01 8.17
C VAL A 161 6.67 4.62 8.76
N VAL A 162 6.96 4.40 10.05
CA VAL A 162 6.64 3.11 10.72
C VAL A 162 5.14 2.82 10.72
N LEU A 163 4.29 3.84 10.95
CA LEU A 163 2.84 3.69 10.83
C LEU A 163 2.45 3.26 9.41
N GLY A 164 2.96 3.92 8.38
CA GLY A 164 2.71 3.58 6.97
C GLY A 164 3.13 2.15 6.64
N ILE A 165 4.32 1.73 7.10
CA ILE A 165 4.81 0.35 6.96
C ILE A 165 3.81 -0.64 7.57
N GLY A 166 3.33 -0.39 8.78
CA GLY A 166 2.37 -1.28 9.46
C GLY A 166 1.07 -1.41 8.69
N VAL A 167 0.50 -0.29 8.26
CA VAL A 167 -0.76 -0.23 7.48
C VAL A 167 -0.63 -1.01 6.18
N TYR A 168 0.42 -0.71 5.39
CA TYR A 168 0.54 -1.26 4.05
C TYR A 168 1.17 -2.65 4.02
N THR A 169 1.87 -3.05 5.07
CA THR A 169 2.21 -4.47 5.27
C THR A 169 0.94 -5.29 5.48
N LEU A 170 0.01 -4.85 6.33
CA LEU A 170 -1.29 -5.51 6.49
C LEU A 170 -2.02 -5.61 5.16
N SER A 171 -2.16 -4.50 4.43
CA SER A 171 -2.87 -4.46 3.15
C SER A 171 -2.25 -5.38 2.10
N THR A 172 -0.94 -5.28 1.89
CA THR A 172 -0.23 -6.05 0.87
C THR A 172 -0.26 -7.55 1.16
N LEU A 173 -0.05 -7.96 2.41
CA LEU A 173 -0.12 -9.37 2.80
C LEU A 173 -1.55 -9.92 2.68
N ALA A 174 -2.57 -9.15 3.08
CA ALA A 174 -3.96 -9.54 2.93
C ALA A 174 -4.34 -9.71 1.45
N ASN A 175 -3.97 -8.75 0.59
CA ASN A 175 -4.24 -8.84 -0.85
C ASN A 175 -3.56 -10.06 -1.49
N ARG A 176 -2.33 -10.36 -1.09
CA ARG A 176 -1.60 -11.55 -1.60
C ARG A 176 -2.20 -12.84 -1.07
N LEU A 177 -2.52 -12.90 0.22
CA LEU A 177 -3.16 -14.07 0.84
C LEU A 177 -4.50 -14.38 0.19
N THR A 178 -5.31 -13.36 -0.03
CA THR A 178 -6.65 -13.50 -0.60
C THR A 178 -6.65 -13.62 -2.13
N GLY A 179 -5.51 -13.43 -2.79
CA GLY A 179 -5.40 -13.42 -4.26
C GLY A 179 -6.23 -12.32 -4.91
N ALA A 180 -6.38 -11.16 -4.24
CA ALA A 180 -7.16 -10.04 -4.77
C ALA A 180 -6.64 -9.64 -6.17
N PRO A 181 -7.51 -9.60 -7.20
CA PRO A 181 -7.11 -9.18 -8.55
C PRO A 181 -6.94 -7.66 -8.62
N VAL A 182 -6.25 -7.20 -9.65
CA VAL A 182 -6.32 -5.79 -10.06
C VAL A 182 -7.67 -5.56 -10.71
N ASP A 183 -8.45 -4.61 -10.18
CA ASP A 183 -9.76 -4.30 -10.74
C ASP A 183 -9.61 -3.59 -12.10
N PRO A 184 -10.46 -3.89 -13.10
CA PRO A 184 -10.39 -3.25 -14.43
C PRO A 184 -10.47 -1.72 -14.37
N GLN A 185 -11.17 -1.17 -13.38
CA GLN A 185 -11.28 0.27 -13.16
C GLN A 185 -9.94 0.93 -12.74
N MET A 186 -8.96 0.12 -12.32
CA MET A 186 -7.63 0.56 -11.92
C MET A 186 -6.59 0.39 -13.03
N GLU A 187 -6.91 -0.30 -14.12
CA GLU A 187 -6.02 -0.43 -15.26
C GLU A 187 -5.79 0.93 -15.95
N PRO A 188 -4.60 1.16 -16.55
CA PRO A 188 -4.34 2.36 -17.34
C PRO A 188 -5.40 2.46 -18.45
N ARG A 189 -5.98 3.62 -18.63
CA ARG A 189 -6.80 3.87 -19.83
C ARG A 189 -5.85 3.91 -21.02
N ALA A 190 -6.11 3.04 -22.00
CA ALA A 190 -5.39 3.02 -23.28
C ALA A 190 -5.53 4.38 -24.00
#